data_8b66785b1b2c33598fda36bf2086092c
#
_entry.id   8b66785b1b2c33598fda36bf2086092c
#
_cell.length_a   1.000
_cell.length_b   1.000
_cell.length_c   1.000
_cell.angle_alpha   90.00
_cell.angle_beta   90.00
_cell.angle_gamma   90.00
#
_symmetry.space_group_name_H-M   'P 1'
#
loop_
_entity.id
_entity.type
_entity.pdbx_description
1 polymer ?
#
loop_
_entity_poly.entity_id
_entity_poly.type
_entity_poly.pdbx_seq_one_letter_code
_entity_poly.pdbx_strand_id
1 'polypeptide(L)'
;MKQIIIRKANIKDEIAIGEVLLDFYNMEDLKEATNSFLSEVKKEHKYILAIENKKIIGLVTWILHGLPKHGLFELDRICILSGSRGKGVGNRLVDAMIADADSYYKSLGEKIRKLYLLTHEENKLAHKFYEKVGFKHETTLSDHYYKDVNERVYSIYFNV
;
A
#
# COMPACT_ATOMS: atom_id res chain seq x y z
N MET A 1 24.29 -8.88 -6.60
CA MET A 1 22.88 -8.40 -6.68
C MET A 1 22.83 -6.95 -6.20
N LYS A 2 22.12 -6.09 -6.89
CA LYS A 2 21.93 -4.70 -6.44
C LYS A 2 21.08 -4.70 -5.18
N GLN A 3 21.51 -3.97 -4.15
CA GLN A 3 20.83 -3.92 -2.87
C GLN A 3 19.54 -3.08 -2.97
N ILE A 4 18.40 -3.68 -2.64
CA ILE A 4 17.13 -2.96 -2.49
C ILE A 4 17.00 -2.50 -1.04
N ILE A 5 16.81 -1.22 -0.82
CA ILE A 5 16.57 -0.61 0.48
C ILE A 5 15.08 -0.40 0.66
N ILE A 6 14.54 -0.83 1.81
CA ILE A 6 13.15 -0.54 2.20
C ILE A 6 13.18 0.45 3.35
N ARG A 7 12.47 1.57 3.22
CA ARG A 7 12.37 2.60 4.26
C ARG A 7 11.07 3.38 4.19
N LYS A 8 10.73 4.05 5.27
CA LYS A 8 9.64 5.05 5.28
C LYS A 8 9.97 6.22 4.37
N ALA A 9 8.94 6.78 3.76
CA ALA A 9 9.05 8.03 3.04
C ALA A 9 9.26 9.21 4.00
N ASN A 10 9.85 10.27 3.50
CA ASN A 10 9.91 11.57 4.14
C ASN A 10 9.52 12.66 3.13
N ILE A 11 9.33 13.89 3.60
CA ILE A 11 8.84 14.99 2.76
C ILE A 11 9.75 15.29 1.57
N LYS A 12 11.05 15.01 1.68
CA LYS A 12 12.02 15.23 0.60
C LYS A 12 11.86 14.25 -0.58
N ASP A 13 11.09 13.20 -0.38
CA ASP A 13 10.78 12.21 -1.43
C ASP A 13 9.62 12.66 -2.32
N GLU A 14 9.00 13.79 -2.08
CA GLU A 14 7.75 14.25 -2.72
C GLU A 14 7.77 14.18 -4.25
N ILE A 15 8.84 14.65 -4.89
CA ILE A 15 8.98 14.64 -6.34
C ILE A 15 9.09 13.20 -6.86
N ALA A 16 9.98 12.40 -6.27
CA ALA A 16 10.20 11.02 -6.69
C ALA A 16 8.97 10.12 -6.45
N ILE A 17 8.22 10.37 -5.37
CA ILE A 17 6.93 9.70 -5.14
C ILE A 17 5.91 10.16 -6.16
N GLY A 18 5.84 11.47 -6.44
CA GLY A 18 4.95 12.03 -7.45
C GLY A 18 5.17 11.40 -8.82
N GLU A 19 6.41 11.20 -9.24
CA GLU A 19 6.76 10.51 -10.50
C GLU A 19 6.20 9.08 -10.54
N VAL A 20 6.31 8.33 -9.44
CA VAL A 20 5.74 6.96 -9.35
C VAL A 20 4.22 7.01 -9.41
N LEU A 21 3.57 7.91 -8.67
CA LEU A 21 2.11 8.04 -8.67
C LEU A 21 1.58 8.43 -10.06
N LEU A 22 2.26 9.33 -10.75
CA LEU A 22 1.91 9.76 -12.11
C LEU A 22 1.97 8.60 -13.11
N ASP A 23 2.95 7.69 -12.96
CA ASP A 23 3.09 6.51 -13.82
C ASP A 23 1.98 5.46 -13.60
N PHE A 24 1.43 5.37 -12.38
CA PHE A 24 0.46 4.34 -12.00
C PHE A 24 -1.00 4.79 -12.02
N TYR A 25 -1.25 6.08 -11.86
CA TYR A 25 -2.61 6.62 -11.70
C TYR A 25 -2.92 7.67 -12.77
N ASN A 26 -4.21 7.82 -13.07
CA ASN A 26 -4.68 8.83 -14.01
C ASN A 26 -4.64 10.21 -13.35
N MET A 27 -3.48 10.84 -13.38
CA MET A 27 -3.21 12.19 -12.87
C MET A 27 -2.80 13.09 -14.04
N GLU A 28 -3.13 14.38 -13.94
CA GLU A 28 -2.90 15.33 -15.04
C GLU A 28 -1.41 15.66 -15.21
N ASP A 29 -0.71 15.85 -14.09
CA ASP A 29 0.70 16.23 -14.10
C ASP A 29 1.42 15.87 -12.77
N LEU A 30 2.72 16.13 -12.74
CA LEU A 30 3.56 15.90 -11.57
C LEU A 30 3.13 16.74 -10.36
N LYS A 31 2.58 17.92 -10.58
CA LYS A 31 2.11 18.80 -9.50
C LYS A 31 0.90 18.19 -8.80
N GLU A 32 -0.06 17.66 -9.55
CA GLU A 32 -1.21 16.93 -8.99
C GLU A 32 -0.73 15.71 -8.18
N ALA A 33 0.18 14.91 -8.75
CA ALA A 33 0.73 13.73 -8.09
C ALA A 33 1.48 14.07 -6.79
N THR A 34 2.30 15.10 -6.80
CA THR A 34 3.02 15.59 -5.61
C THR A 34 2.06 16.11 -4.54
N ASN A 35 1.06 16.90 -4.95
CA ASN A 35 0.04 17.42 -4.04
C ASN A 35 -0.81 16.30 -3.42
N SER A 36 -1.08 15.23 -4.18
CA SER A 36 -1.77 14.04 -3.67
C SER A 36 -0.98 13.41 -2.53
N PHE A 37 0.31 13.16 -2.74
CA PHE A 37 1.20 12.65 -1.68
C PHE A 37 1.19 13.53 -0.43
N LEU A 38 1.39 14.85 -0.60
CA LEU A 38 1.41 15.79 0.52
C LEU A 38 0.09 15.82 1.29
N SER A 39 -1.05 15.79 0.56
CA SER A 39 -2.38 15.73 1.15
C SER A 39 -2.61 14.44 1.94
N GLU A 40 -2.18 13.30 1.38
CA GLU A 40 -2.32 12.00 2.02
C GLU A 40 -1.47 11.88 3.28
N VAL A 41 -0.24 12.38 3.26
CA VAL A 41 0.61 12.42 4.46
C VAL A 41 -0.01 13.27 5.57
N LYS A 42 -0.64 14.39 5.23
CA LYS A 42 -1.40 15.22 6.20
C LYS A 42 -2.61 14.47 6.79
N LYS A 43 -3.19 13.53 6.04
CA LYS A 43 -4.26 12.63 6.50
C LYS A 43 -3.74 11.36 7.15
N GLU A 44 -2.47 11.36 7.54
CA GLU A 44 -1.80 10.25 8.21
C GLU A 44 -1.64 8.95 7.41
N HIS A 45 -1.75 9.00 6.07
CA HIS A 45 -1.32 7.89 5.23
C HIS A 45 0.18 7.62 5.43
N LYS A 46 0.53 6.38 5.61
CA LYS A 46 1.93 5.95 5.81
C LYS A 46 2.48 5.40 4.50
N TYR A 47 3.63 5.92 4.09
CA TYR A 47 4.30 5.54 2.85
C TYR A 47 5.60 4.79 3.16
N ILE A 48 5.79 3.65 2.53
CA ILE A 48 7.02 2.85 2.59
C ILE A 48 7.54 2.66 1.17
N LEU A 49 8.83 2.88 0.98
CA LEU A 49 9.50 2.91 -0.32
C LEU A 49 10.45 1.74 -0.48
N ALA A 50 10.50 1.18 -1.68
CA ALA A 50 11.58 0.31 -2.13
C ALA A 50 12.48 1.10 -3.07
N ILE A 51 13.78 1.12 -2.77
CA ILE A 51 14.77 1.94 -3.46
C ILE A 51 15.90 1.05 -3.97
N GLU A 52 16.21 1.15 -5.25
CA GLU A 52 17.38 0.54 -5.89
C GLU A 52 18.14 1.61 -6.67
N ASN A 53 19.48 1.67 -6.49
CA ASN A 53 20.32 2.67 -7.18
C ASN A 53 19.81 4.13 -7.01
N LYS A 54 19.41 4.50 -5.81
CA LYS A 54 18.86 5.83 -5.46
C LYS A 54 17.53 6.17 -6.15
N LYS A 55 16.87 5.23 -6.82
CA LYS A 55 15.57 5.41 -7.46
C LYS A 55 14.49 4.63 -6.72
N ILE A 56 13.32 5.21 -6.58
CA ILE A 56 12.14 4.50 -6.08
C ILE A 56 11.70 3.52 -7.16
N ILE A 57 11.69 2.22 -6.83
CA ILE A 57 11.25 1.13 -7.71
C ILE A 57 9.88 0.56 -7.33
N GLY A 58 9.36 0.98 -6.19
CA GLY A 58 8.05 0.62 -5.70
C GLY A 58 7.72 1.34 -4.41
N LEU A 59 6.45 1.36 -4.07
CA LEU A 59 5.94 1.91 -2.81
C LEU A 59 4.70 1.15 -2.36
N VAL A 60 4.43 1.19 -1.06
CA VAL A 60 3.18 0.73 -0.45
C VAL A 60 2.69 1.79 0.52
N THR A 61 1.37 1.94 0.62
CA THR A 61 0.75 2.86 1.57
C THR A 61 -0.26 2.14 2.43
N TRP A 62 -0.36 2.55 3.70
CA TRP A 62 -1.37 2.03 4.59
C TRP A 62 -2.00 3.12 5.46
N ILE A 63 -3.22 2.84 5.91
CA ILE A 63 -4.06 3.76 6.67
C ILE A 63 -4.65 3.02 7.87
N LEU A 64 -4.65 3.66 9.05
CA LEU A 64 -5.41 3.22 10.20
C LEU A 64 -6.90 3.49 9.97
N HIS A 65 -7.76 2.53 10.30
CA HIS A 65 -9.21 2.70 10.26
C HIS A 65 -9.84 2.55 11.63
N GLY A 66 -10.84 3.38 11.88
CA GLY A 66 -11.55 3.43 13.15
C GLY A 66 -10.67 3.91 14.31
N LEU A 67 -10.88 3.37 15.49
CA LEU A 67 -10.09 3.67 16.67
C LEU A 67 -8.89 2.71 16.76
N PRO A 68 -7.75 3.13 17.35
CA PRO A 68 -6.58 2.25 17.53
C PRO A 68 -6.90 0.89 18.14
N LYS A 69 -7.78 0.84 19.14
CA LYS A 69 -8.23 -0.41 19.80
C LYS A 69 -8.88 -1.43 18.84
N HIS A 70 -9.32 -1.02 17.66
CA HIS A 70 -9.89 -1.93 16.66
C HIS A 70 -8.81 -2.75 15.96
N GLY A 71 -7.54 -2.33 16.00
CA GLY A 71 -6.44 -3.01 15.34
C GLY A 71 -6.64 -3.18 13.83
N LEU A 72 -7.39 -2.26 13.21
CA LEU A 72 -7.82 -2.33 11.81
C LEU A 72 -7.02 -1.35 10.96
N PHE A 73 -6.41 -1.85 9.89
CA PHE A 73 -5.71 -1.01 8.93
C PHE A 73 -5.88 -1.52 7.51
N GLU A 74 -5.68 -0.63 6.55
CA GLU A 74 -5.86 -0.89 5.12
C GLU A 74 -4.54 -0.72 4.38
N LEU A 75 -4.23 -1.67 3.48
CA LEU A 75 -3.30 -1.45 2.39
C LEU A 75 -4.05 -0.63 1.33
N ASP A 76 -3.77 0.67 1.26
CA ASP A 76 -4.46 1.58 0.36
C ASP A 76 -3.97 1.45 -1.09
N ARG A 77 -2.64 1.38 -1.28
CA ARG A 77 -2.04 1.15 -2.60
C ARG A 77 -0.70 0.45 -2.52
N ILE A 78 -0.36 -0.28 -3.57
CA ILE A 78 0.96 -0.84 -3.81
C ILE A 78 1.33 -0.68 -5.28
N CYS A 79 2.46 -0.07 -5.54
CA CYS A 79 2.98 0.17 -6.88
C CYS A 79 4.38 -0.39 -7.00
N ILE A 80 4.64 -1.16 -8.06
CA ILE A 80 5.98 -1.68 -8.37
C ILE A 80 6.24 -1.42 -9.85
N LEU A 81 7.30 -0.68 -10.15
CA LEU A 81 7.71 -0.38 -11.51
C LEU A 81 7.90 -1.67 -12.31
N SER A 82 7.47 -1.67 -13.57
CA SER A 82 7.43 -2.87 -14.41
C SER A 82 8.76 -3.63 -14.47
N GLY A 83 9.87 -2.93 -14.60
CA GLY A 83 11.23 -3.50 -14.62
C GLY A 83 11.71 -4.11 -13.28
N SER A 84 10.95 -3.89 -12.20
CA SER A 84 11.26 -4.40 -10.85
C SER A 84 10.28 -5.46 -10.34
N ARG A 85 9.28 -5.80 -11.16
CA ARG A 85 8.33 -6.88 -10.83
C ARG A 85 9.01 -8.26 -10.91
N GLY A 86 8.44 -9.22 -10.20
CA GLY A 86 8.97 -10.60 -10.16
C GLY A 86 10.26 -10.78 -9.35
N LYS A 87 10.79 -9.72 -8.73
CA LYS A 87 12.04 -9.73 -7.94
C LYS A 87 11.79 -9.76 -6.42
N GLY A 88 10.58 -10.07 -5.98
CA GLY A 88 10.22 -10.11 -4.56
C GLY A 88 10.04 -8.75 -3.89
N VAL A 89 10.06 -7.64 -4.64
CA VAL A 89 9.89 -6.27 -4.11
C VAL A 89 8.56 -6.12 -3.39
N GLY A 90 7.46 -6.63 -3.99
CA GLY A 90 6.13 -6.56 -3.40
C GLY A 90 6.01 -7.26 -2.05
N ASN A 91 6.58 -8.46 -1.94
CA ASN A 91 6.62 -9.19 -0.66
C ASN A 91 7.34 -8.38 0.42
N ARG A 92 8.51 -7.83 0.10
CA ARG A 92 9.30 -7.01 1.04
C ARG A 92 8.56 -5.72 1.46
N LEU A 93 7.83 -5.09 0.54
CA LEU A 93 6.99 -3.92 0.85
C LEU A 93 5.84 -4.28 1.79
N VAL A 94 5.13 -5.39 1.52
CA VAL A 94 4.03 -5.85 2.39
C VAL A 94 4.55 -6.22 3.78
N ASP A 95 5.66 -6.95 3.87
CA ASP A 95 6.27 -7.31 5.16
C ASP A 95 6.68 -6.07 5.96
N ALA A 96 7.32 -5.10 5.31
CA ALA A 96 7.73 -3.85 5.94
C ALA A 96 6.52 -3.01 6.39
N MET A 97 5.44 -3.00 5.61
CA MET A 97 4.20 -2.32 5.95
C MET A 97 3.54 -2.94 7.19
N ILE A 98 3.47 -4.27 7.25
CA ILE A 98 2.91 -4.97 8.43
C ILE A 98 3.75 -4.69 9.67
N ALA A 99 5.09 -4.72 9.56
CA ALA A 99 5.99 -4.40 10.65
C ALA A 99 5.87 -2.94 11.12
N ASP A 100 5.68 -2.00 10.19
CA ASP A 100 5.46 -0.59 10.51
C ASP A 100 4.11 -0.37 11.22
N ALA A 101 3.05 -1.00 10.73
CA ALA A 101 1.74 -0.96 11.37
C ALA A 101 1.78 -1.56 12.77
N ASP A 102 2.37 -2.74 12.93
CA ASP A 102 2.53 -3.39 14.25
C ASP A 102 3.27 -2.50 15.24
N SER A 103 4.37 -1.89 14.81
CA SER A 103 5.15 -0.94 15.62
C SER A 103 4.33 0.30 16.01
N TYR A 104 3.56 0.84 15.07
CA TYR A 104 2.69 1.98 15.29
C TYR A 104 1.59 1.68 16.31
N TYR A 105 0.85 0.57 16.14
CA TYR A 105 -0.20 0.16 17.08
C TYR A 105 0.37 -0.13 18.47
N LYS A 106 1.52 -0.78 18.58
CA LYS A 106 2.22 -1.00 19.86
C LYS A 106 2.59 0.31 20.55
N SER A 107 2.97 1.35 19.81
CA SER A 107 3.26 2.67 20.39
C SER A 107 2.03 3.33 21.01
N LEU A 108 0.83 2.90 20.60
CA LEU A 108 -0.46 3.35 21.14
C LEU A 108 -1.00 2.40 22.24
N GLY A 109 -0.23 1.37 22.65
CA GLY A 109 -0.67 0.35 23.60
C GLY A 109 -1.64 -0.68 23.02
N GLU A 110 -1.72 -0.79 21.68
CA GLU A 110 -2.67 -1.61 20.97
C GLU A 110 -1.98 -2.68 20.11
N LYS A 111 -2.76 -3.56 19.49
CA LYS A 111 -2.27 -4.62 18.60
C LYS A 111 -2.97 -4.56 17.26
N ILE A 112 -2.27 -4.93 16.19
CA ILE A 112 -2.90 -5.18 14.89
C ILE A 112 -3.78 -6.42 14.97
N ARG A 113 -4.97 -6.36 14.38
CA ARG A 113 -5.93 -7.46 14.34
C ARG A 113 -6.31 -7.85 12.92
N LYS A 114 -6.54 -6.87 12.04
CA LYS A 114 -6.98 -7.09 10.66
C LYS A 114 -6.34 -6.10 9.72
N LEU A 115 -5.72 -6.62 8.67
CA LEU A 115 -5.32 -5.88 7.48
C LEU A 115 -6.27 -6.24 6.35
N TYR A 116 -6.76 -5.26 5.61
CA TYR A 116 -7.57 -5.49 4.43
C TYR A 116 -7.15 -4.58 3.28
N LEU A 117 -7.63 -4.90 2.10
CA LEU A 117 -7.48 -4.09 0.89
C LEU A 117 -8.70 -4.28 -0.02
N LEU A 118 -8.89 -3.32 -0.91
CA LEU A 118 -9.86 -3.40 -2.00
C LEU A 118 -9.11 -3.44 -3.33
N THR A 119 -9.61 -4.25 -4.27
CA THR A 119 -9.06 -4.34 -5.62
C THR A 119 -10.18 -4.68 -6.60
N HIS A 120 -10.10 -4.13 -7.81
CA HIS A 120 -11.10 -4.42 -8.85
C HIS A 120 -11.23 -5.92 -9.09
N GLU A 121 -12.46 -6.41 -9.21
CA GLU A 121 -12.75 -7.84 -9.43
C GLU A 121 -12.07 -8.39 -10.69
N GLU A 122 -11.87 -7.54 -11.69
CA GLU A 122 -11.21 -7.92 -12.95
C GLU A 122 -9.68 -7.96 -12.86
N ASN A 123 -9.08 -7.44 -11.80
CA ASN A 123 -7.61 -7.37 -11.65
C ASN A 123 -7.03 -8.71 -11.17
N LYS A 124 -7.05 -9.72 -12.06
CA LYS A 124 -6.61 -11.10 -11.74
C LYS A 124 -5.13 -11.19 -11.35
N LEU A 125 -4.27 -10.33 -11.88
CA LEU A 125 -2.85 -10.30 -11.52
C LEU A 125 -2.66 -9.82 -10.07
N ALA A 126 -3.39 -8.80 -9.65
CA ALA A 126 -3.39 -8.34 -8.27
C ALA A 126 -3.90 -9.42 -7.31
N HIS A 127 -4.98 -10.13 -7.67
CA HIS A 127 -5.52 -11.23 -6.85
C HIS A 127 -4.45 -12.29 -6.56
N LYS A 128 -3.75 -12.76 -7.60
CA LYS A 128 -2.66 -13.75 -7.45
C LYS A 128 -1.53 -13.24 -6.56
N PHE A 129 -1.18 -11.96 -6.68
CA PHE A 129 -0.17 -11.35 -5.83
C PHE A 129 -0.63 -11.32 -4.37
N TYR A 130 -1.84 -10.83 -4.09
CA TYR A 130 -2.36 -10.73 -2.73
C TYR A 130 -2.49 -12.11 -2.07
N GLU A 131 -3.00 -13.11 -2.79
CA GLU A 131 -3.08 -14.50 -2.30
C GLU A 131 -1.69 -15.06 -1.99
N LYS A 132 -0.70 -14.80 -2.83
CA LYS A 132 0.69 -15.22 -2.61
C LYS A 132 1.31 -14.61 -1.35
N VAL A 133 0.98 -13.38 -1.00
CA VAL A 133 1.49 -12.71 0.21
C VAL A 133 0.61 -12.92 1.44
N GLY A 134 -0.38 -13.81 1.37
CA GLY A 134 -1.14 -14.31 2.51
C GLY A 134 -2.54 -13.74 2.70
N PHE A 135 -2.99 -12.86 1.81
CA PHE A 135 -4.37 -12.37 1.85
C PHE A 135 -5.35 -13.46 1.38
N LYS A 136 -6.56 -13.42 1.93
CA LYS A 136 -7.67 -14.27 1.51
C LYS A 136 -8.84 -13.40 1.05
N HIS A 137 -9.52 -13.80 0.00
CA HIS A 137 -10.76 -13.16 -0.45
C HIS A 137 -11.82 -13.29 0.64
N GLU A 138 -12.33 -12.17 1.10
CA GLU A 138 -13.32 -12.11 2.18
C GLU A 138 -14.72 -11.89 1.64
N THR A 139 -14.88 -10.92 0.74
CA THR A 139 -16.17 -10.57 0.14
C THR A 139 -15.98 -9.77 -1.14
N THR A 140 -17.06 -9.55 -1.88
CA THR A 140 -17.11 -8.68 -3.04
C THR A 140 -18.16 -7.60 -2.80
N LEU A 141 -17.77 -6.35 -3.05
CA LEU A 141 -18.65 -5.17 -2.95
C LEU A 141 -19.12 -4.81 -4.34
N SER A 142 -20.43 -4.74 -4.54
CA SER A 142 -21.01 -4.36 -5.83
C SER A 142 -21.00 -2.83 -5.97
N ASP A 143 -20.69 -2.35 -7.18
CA ASP A 143 -20.79 -0.93 -7.55
C ASP A 143 -20.12 0.03 -6.55
N HIS A 144 -18.94 -0.33 -6.02
CA HIS A 144 -18.36 0.35 -4.87
C HIS A 144 -17.81 1.74 -5.21
N TYR A 145 -16.85 1.83 -6.13
CA TYR A 145 -16.28 3.10 -6.58
C TYR A 145 -16.94 3.60 -7.87
N TYR A 146 -17.32 2.67 -8.74
CA TYR A 146 -17.91 2.96 -10.03
C TYR A 146 -19.10 2.04 -10.28
N LYS A 147 -20.11 2.56 -10.98
CA LYS A 147 -21.23 1.76 -11.43
C LYS A 147 -20.75 0.61 -12.32
N ASP A 148 -21.33 -0.56 -12.12
CA ASP A 148 -21.00 -1.79 -12.85
C ASP A 148 -19.55 -2.29 -12.66
N VAL A 149 -18.84 -1.80 -11.62
CA VAL A 149 -17.49 -2.24 -11.25
C VAL A 149 -17.49 -2.75 -9.80
N ASN A 150 -17.23 -4.04 -9.64
CA ASN A 150 -17.14 -4.66 -8.32
C ASN A 150 -15.73 -4.59 -7.76
N GLU A 151 -15.64 -4.47 -6.43
CA GLU A 151 -14.39 -4.53 -5.69
C GLU A 151 -14.33 -5.80 -4.86
N ARG A 152 -13.21 -6.51 -4.92
CA ARG A 152 -12.92 -7.60 -3.98
C ARG A 152 -12.22 -7.06 -2.75
N VAL A 153 -12.70 -7.51 -1.59
CA VAL A 153 -12.02 -7.29 -0.31
C VAL A 153 -11.16 -8.51 -0.01
N TYR A 154 -9.87 -8.28 0.19
CA TYR A 154 -8.90 -9.27 0.64
C TYR A 154 -8.42 -8.92 2.04
N SER A 155 -8.24 -9.92 2.90
CA SER A 155 -7.88 -9.70 4.30
C SER A 155 -6.84 -10.67 4.82
N ILE A 156 -6.05 -10.18 5.79
CA ILE A 156 -5.21 -10.99 6.70
C ILE A 156 -5.69 -10.74 8.12
N TYR A 157 -5.90 -11.80 8.89
CA TYR A 157 -6.20 -11.73 10.31
C TYR A 157 -4.96 -12.10 11.12
N PHE A 158 -4.64 -11.28 12.10
CA PHE A 158 -3.57 -11.53 13.05
C PHE A 158 -4.15 -12.11 14.34
N ASN A 159 -3.49 -13.13 14.86
CA ASN A 159 -3.86 -13.71 16.15
C ASN A 159 -3.50 -12.72 17.27
N VAL A 160 -4.47 -12.29 18.02
CA VAL A 160 -4.37 -11.39 19.17
C VAL A 160 -4.72 -12.10 20.46
#